data_e207df84956cb1577de953d971451b37
#
_entry.id   e207df84956cb1577de953d971451b37
#
_cell.length_a   1.000
_cell.length_b   1.000
_cell.length_c   1.000
_cell.angle_alpha   90.00
_cell.angle_beta   90.00
_cell.angle_gamma   90.00
#
_symmetry.space_group_name_H-M   'P 1'
#
loop_
_entity.id
_entity.type
_entity.pdbx_description
1 polymer ?
#
loop_
_entity_poly.entity_id
_entity_poly.type
_entity_poly.pdbx_seq_one_letter_code
_entity_poly.pdbx_strand_id
1 'polypeptide(L)'
;MFVWVKRVILALIVLFMIAQFIRPSRTNPPVDPTLEINASQSVGPAIHFIFARSCNDCHSNLTVWPWYSRVAPTSWLLSYDVKKGRSAMNFSRWGAYPVEKRNDLLKDICKEVSDREMPGSAYTLLHPAARLTDADVQTVCRWTQVGLGASSRSD
;
A
#
# COMPACT_ATOMS: atom_id res chain seq x y z
N MET A 1 28.11 -27.97 -24.18
CA MET A 1 26.86 -27.28 -23.89
C MET A 1 26.27 -27.66 -22.51
N PHE A 2 26.14 -28.93 -22.18
CA PHE A 2 25.52 -29.43 -20.94
C PHE A 2 26.28 -29.06 -19.65
N VAL A 3 27.62 -29.06 -19.67
CA VAL A 3 28.46 -28.68 -18.51
C VAL A 3 28.36 -27.20 -18.19
N TRP A 4 28.31 -26.35 -19.20
CA TRP A 4 28.17 -24.90 -19.03
C TRP A 4 26.79 -24.55 -18.43
N VAL A 5 25.70 -25.16 -18.89
CA VAL A 5 24.35 -24.99 -18.33
C VAL A 5 24.32 -25.36 -16.85
N LYS A 6 24.92 -26.50 -16.46
CA LYS A 6 25.00 -26.91 -15.03
C LYS A 6 25.74 -25.87 -14.17
N ARG A 7 26.85 -25.32 -14.69
CA ARG A 7 27.62 -24.27 -13.96
C ARG A 7 26.81 -22.99 -13.78
N VAL A 8 26.04 -22.56 -14.81
CA VAL A 8 25.18 -21.39 -14.71
C VAL A 8 24.07 -21.62 -13.69
N ILE A 9 23.40 -22.77 -13.74
CA ILE A 9 22.35 -23.11 -12.77
C ILE A 9 22.90 -23.11 -11.34
N LEU A 10 24.06 -23.73 -11.13
CA LEU A 10 24.70 -23.74 -9.81
C LEU A 10 25.02 -22.33 -9.33
N ALA A 11 25.57 -21.49 -10.20
CA ALA A 11 25.86 -20.09 -9.86
C ALA A 11 24.59 -19.31 -9.48
N LEU A 12 23.49 -19.49 -10.21
CA LEU A 12 22.19 -18.87 -9.89
C LEU A 12 21.64 -19.34 -8.55
N ILE A 13 21.75 -20.65 -8.23
CA ILE A 13 21.34 -21.18 -6.93
C ILE A 13 22.19 -20.56 -5.82
N VAL A 14 23.50 -20.49 -5.99
CA VAL A 14 24.40 -19.88 -4.99
C VAL A 14 24.07 -18.40 -4.79
N LEU A 15 23.86 -17.65 -5.86
CA LEU A 15 23.43 -16.24 -5.79
C LEU A 15 22.08 -16.09 -5.10
N PHE A 16 21.13 -16.95 -5.41
CA PHE A 16 19.83 -16.96 -4.74
C PHE A 16 19.96 -17.22 -3.23
N MET A 17 20.80 -18.19 -2.85
CA MET A 17 21.06 -18.50 -1.44
C MET A 17 21.72 -17.31 -0.71
N ILE A 18 22.70 -16.67 -1.35
CA ILE A 18 23.35 -15.47 -0.80
C ILE A 18 22.33 -14.34 -0.62
N ALA A 19 21.45 -14.13 -1.61
CA ALA A 19 20.41 -13.11 -1.54
C ALA A 19 19.48 -13.25 -0.32
N GLN A 20 19.27 -14.47 0.20
CA GLN A 20 18.43 -14.71 1.40
C GLN A 20 19.02 -14.13 2.69
N PHE A 21 20.31 -13.80 2.73
CA PHE A 21 20.93 -13.15 3.90
C PHE A 21 20.62 -11.64 3.94
N ILE A 22 20.23 -11.02 2.82
CA ILE A 22 19.85 -9.61 2.75
C ILE A 22 18.36 -9.50 3.10
N ARG A 23 18.06 -9.24 4.37
CA ARG A 23 16.70 -9.20 4.89
C ARG A 23 16.25 -7.77 5.21
N PRO A 24 15.36 -7.16 4.43
CA PRO A 24 14.81 -5.86 4.75
C PRO A 24 13.91 -5.94 6.00
N SER A 25 13.76 -4.81 6.69
CA SER A 25 12.84 -4.71 7.83
C SER A 25 11.38 -4.92 7.38
N ARG A 26 10.65 -5.68 8.18
CA ARG A 26 9.21 -5.97 8.02
C ARG A 26 8.46 -5.63 9.30
N THR A 27 8.90 -4.58 9.97
CA THR A 27 8.24 -4.09 11.18
C THR A 27 7.16 -3.08 10.83
N ASN A 28 6.05 -3.17 11.53
CA ASN A 28 5.03 -2.15 11.50
C ASN A 28 5.33 -1.15 12.61
N PRO A 29 5.38 0.16 12.31
CA PRO A 29 5.43 1.19 13.35
C PRO A 29 4.19 1.10 14.24
N PRO A 30 4.25 1.59 15.49
CA PRO A 30 3.09 1.66 16.36
C PRO A 30 1.98 2.52 15.73
N VAL A 31 0.74 2.20 16.06
CA VAL A 31 -0.44 2.94 15.63
C VAL A 31 -0.92 3.79 16.81
N ASP A 32 -1.13 5.07 16.57
CA ASP A 32 -1.83 5.97 17.47
C ASP A 32 -3.28 6.11 16.97
N PRO A 33 -4.28 5.60 17.71
CA PRO A 33 -5.67 5.64 17.28
C PRO A 33 -6.21 7.07 17.06
N THR A 34 -5.63 8.07 17.71
CA THR A 34 -6.04 9.48 17.57
C THR A 34 -5.58 10.10 16.25
N LEU A 35 -4.57 9.50 15.61
CA LEU A 35 -4.00 9.95 14.34
C LEU A 35 -4.52 9.15 13.14
N GLU A 36 -5.24 8.05 13.35
CA GLU A 36 -5.79 7.27 12.26
C GLU A 36 -6.81 8.06 11.43
N ILE A 37 -6.94 7.70 10.17
CA ILE A 37 -7.87 8.35 9.25
C ILE A 37 -9.31 8.34 9.79
N ASN A 38 -9.71 7.29 10.50
CA ASN A 38 -11.04 7.16 11.12
C ASN A 38 -11.29 8.18 12.24
N ALA A 39 -10.25 8.72 12.88
CA ALA A 39 -10.38 9.68 13.97
C ALA A 39 -10.70 11.09 13.47
N SER A 40 -10.29 11.43 12.25
CA SER A 40 -10.40 12.78 11.70
C SER A 40 -11.26 12.87 10.43
N GLN A 41 -11.67 11.73 9.87
CA GLN A 41 -12.48 11.66 8.67
C GLN A 41 -13.49 10.51 8.76
N SER A 42 -14.74 10.77 8.40
CA SER A 42 -15.77 9.72 8.39
C SER A 42 -15.42 8.67 7.33
N VAL A 43 -15.09 7.46 7.79
CA VAL A 43 -14.82 6.31 6.93
C VAL A 43 -15.93 5.29 7.14
N GLY A 44 -16.92 5.28 6.24
CA GLY A 44 -18.01 4.32 6.29
C GLY A 44 -17.55 2.87 6.03
N PRO A 45 -18.38 1.87 6.37
CA PRO A 45 -18.01 0.45 6.26
C PRO A 45 -17.53 0.02 4.86
N ALA A 46 -18.12 0.56 3.80
CA ALA A 46 -17.73 0.25 2.43
C ALA A 46 -16.29 0.71 2.12
N ILE A 47 -15.94 1.93 2.51
CA ILE A 47 -14.58 2.47 2.34
C ILE A 47 -13.59 1.71 3.21
N HIS A 48 -13.96 1.44 4.47
CA HIS A 48 -13.12 0.65 5.36
C HIS A 48 -12.77 -0.72 4.76
N PHE A 49 -13.76 -1.41 4.17
CA PHE A 49 -13.55 -2.69 3.49
C PHE A 49 -12.63 -2.57 2.28
N ILE A 50 -12.82 -1.54 1.44
CA ILE A 50 -11.95 -1.29 0.28
C ILE A 50 -10.51 -1.01 0.74
N PHE A 51 -10.33 -0.15 1.74
CA PHE A 51 -9.00 0.19 2.27
C PHE A 51 -8.31 -1.02 2.88
N ALA A 52 -9.01 -1.83 3.66
CA ALA A 52 -8.45 -3.02 4.29
C ALA A 52 -7.90 -4.02 3.27
N ARG A 53 -8.61 -4.25 2.16
CA ARG A 53 -8.21 -5.24 1.15
C ARG A 53 -7.24 -4.72 0.08
N SER A 54 -7.22 -3.38 -0.18
CA SER A 54 -6.59 -2.84 -1.38
C SER A 54 -5.52 -1.77 -1.10
N CYS A 55 -5.50 -1.14 0.09
CA CYS A 55 -4.67 0.03 0.36
C CYS A 55 -3.79 -0.12 1.61
N ASN A 56 -4.32 -0.68 2.70
CA ASN A 56 -3.70 -0.65 4.03
C ASN A 56 -2.33 -1.31 4.08
N ASP A 57 -2.09 -2.35 3.31
CA ASP A 57 -0.80 -3.05 3.34
C ASP A 57 0.37 -2.12 2.98
N CYS A 58 0.17 -1.20 2.03
CA CYS A 58 1.20 -0.24 1.63
C CYS A 58 1.03 1.13 2.29
N HIS A 59 -0.20 1.55 2.62
CA HIS A 59 -0.52 2.91 3.06
C HIS A 59 -0.95 3.01 4.53
N SER A 60 -0.58 2.03 5.37
CA SER A 60 -0.81 2.12 6.82
C SER A 60 0.30 1.44 7.62
N ASN A 61 0.25 1.56 8.95
CA ASN A 61 1.11 0.82 9.86
C ASN A 61 0.55 -0.59 10.16
N LEU A 62 -0.46 -1.05 9.41
CA LEU A 62 -1.18 -2.31 9.62
C LEU A 62 -0.87 -3.35 8.54
N THR A 63 0.30 -3.28 7.89
CA THR A 63 0.71 -4.24 6.85
C THR A 63 0.61 -5.68 7.32
N VAL A 64 -0.12 -6.51 6.59
CA VAL A 64 -0.13 -7.96 6.76
C VAL A 64 0.97 -8.56 5.89
N TRP A 65 2.12 -8.89 6.50
CA TRP A 65 3.28 -9.39 5.78
C TRP A 65 3.06 -10.83 5.31
N PRO A 66 2.90 -11.09 4.00
CA PRO A 66 2.67 -12.43 3.50
C PRO A 66 3.96 -13.28 3.59
N TRP A 67 3.84 -14.61 3.44
CA TRP A 67 4.97 -15.53 3.55
C TRP A 67 6.12 -15.21 2.57
N TYR A 68 5.80 -14.78 1.35
CA TYR A 68 6.80 -14.44 0.33
C TYR A 68 7.56 -13.14 0.63
N SER A 69 7.12 -12.35 1.61
CA SER A 69 7.90 -11.22 2.15
C SER A 69 9.19 -11.67 2.85
N ARG A 70 9.39 -12.98 3.00
CA ARG A 70 10.58 -13.58 3.61
C ARG A 70 11.56 -14.12 2.60
N VAL A 71 11.22 -14.10 1.30
CA VAL A 71 12.00 -14.71 0.22
C VAL A 71 12.49 -13.63 -0.73
N ALA A 72 13.82 -13.49 -0.89
CA ALA A 72 14.41 -12.58 -1.88
C ALA A 72 14.22 -13.17 -3.30
N PRO A 73 14.02 -12.34 -4.33
CA PRO A 73 14.06 -10.86 -4.32
C PRO A 73 12.72 -10.21 -3.94
N THR A 74 11.62 -10.99 -3.81
CA THR A 74 10.25 -10.48 -3.55
C THR A 74 10.19 -9.69 -2.23
N SER A 75 10.97 -10.13 -1.21
CA SER A 75 11.06 -9.44 0.07
C SER A 75 11.58 -8.00 -0.07
N TRP A 76 12.50 -7.76 -1.00
CA TRP A 76 13.07 -6.43 -1.23
C TRP A 76 12.06 -5.51 -1.90
N LEU A 77 11.37 -6.02 -2.94
CA LEU A 77 10.34 -5.29 -3.65
C LEU A 77 9.20 -4.89 -2.70
N LEU A 78 8.66 -5.85 -1.96
CA LEU A 78 7.54 -5.60 -1.06
C LEU A 78 7.90 -4.59 0.05
N SER A 79 9.10 -4.73 0.65
CA SER A 79 9.55 -3.77 1.66
C SER A 79 9.77 -2.37 1.09
N TYR A 80 10.24 -2.28 -0.15
CA TYR A 80 10.35 -1.01 -0.87
C TYR A 80 8.98 -0.38 -1.12
N ASP A 81 8.01 -1.17 -1.61
CA ASP A 81 6.66 -0.69 -1.93
C ASP A 81 5.93 -0.21 -0.66
N VAL A 82 6.01 -0.97 0.43
CA VAL A 82 5.44 -0.54 1.73
C VAL A 82 6.09 0.73 2.24
N LYS A 83 7.42 0.85 2.16
CA LYS A 83 8.13 2.07 2.57
C LYS A 83 7.72 3.27 1.71
N LYS A 84 7.65 3.09 0.39
CA LYS A 84 7.24 4.12 -0.57
C LYS A 84 5.79 4.54 -0.34
N GLY A 85 4.87 3.57 -0.19
CA GLY A 85 3.46 3.82 0.08
C GLY A 85 3.25 4.63 1.37
N ARG A 86 3.87 4.20 2.49
CA ARG A 86 3.80 4.95 3.76
C ARG A 86 4.42 6.35 3.69
N SER A 87 5.44 6.53 2.86
CA SER A 87 6.08 7.83 2.66
C SER A 87 5.21 8.79 1.84
N ALA A 88 4.50 8.28 0.84
CA ALA A 88 3.58 9.07 0.03
C ALA A 88 2.33 9.47 0.84
N MET A 89 1.72 8.48 1.52
CA MET A 89 0.53 8.65 2.33
C MET A 89 0.47 7.53 3.38
N ASN A 90 0.06 7.85 4.62
CA ASN A 90 -0.09 6.87 5.68
C ASN A 90 -1.40 7.10 6.45
N PHE A 91 -2.35 6.20 6.30
CA PHE A 91 -3.66 6.25 6.98
C PHE A 91 -3.54 6.19 8.51
N SER A 92 -2.52 5.50 9.04
CA SER A 92 -2.27 5.46 10.48
C SER A 92 -1.66 6.76 11.05
N ARG A 93 -1.37 7.74 10.19
CA ARG A 93 -0.84 9.06 10.55
C ARG A 93 -1.63 10.19 9.91
N TRP A 94 -2.83 9.92 9.45
CA TRP A 94 -3.65 10.87 8.70
C TRP A 94 -3.90 12.17 9.47
N GLY A 95 -4.21 12.07 10.77
CA GLY A 95 -4.45 13.21 11.64
C GLY A 95 -3.23 14.11 11.87
N ALA A 96 -2.01 13.60 11.60
CA ALA A 96 -0.78 14.40 11.69
C ALA A 96 -0.53 15.27 10.45
N TYR A 97 -1.26 15.08 9.35
CA TYR A 97 -1.12 15.93 8.17
C TYR A 97 -1.89 17.24 8.35
N PRO A 98 -1.34 18.39 7.89
CA PRO A 98 -2.09 19.63 7.74
C PRO A 98 -3.32 19.46 6.85
N VAL A 99 -4.32 20.32 7.03
CA VAL A 99 -5.61 20.24 6.27
C VAL A 99 -5.35 20.30 4.77
N GLU A 100 -4.48 21.20 4.32
CA GLU A 100 -4.13 21.38 2.90
C GLU A 100 -3.55 20.07 2.33
N LYS A 101 -2.63 19.45 3.07
CA LYS A 101 -2.02 18.18 2.66
C LYS A 101 -3.05 17.06 2.59
N ARG A 102 -3.99 16.99 3.55
CA ARG A 102 -5.08 16.00 3.53
C ARG A 102 -5.97 16.18 2.31
N ASN A 103 -6.30 17.44 1.97
CA ASN A 103 -7.09 17.75 0.79
C ASN A 103 -6.40 17.33 -0.51
N ASP A 104 -5.10 17.54 -0.62
CA ASP A 104 -4.33 17.08 -1.79
C ASP A 104 -4.30 15.54 -1.84
N LEU A 105 -4.05 14.88 -0.73
CA LEU A 105 -4.08 13.41 -0.65
C LEU A 105 -5.45 12.83 -1.03
N LEU A 106 -6.57 13.49 -0.67
CA LEU A 106 -7.90 13.05 -1.09
C LEU A 106 -8.06 13.13 -2.61
N LYS A 107 -7.56 14.20 -3.25
CA LYS A 107 -7.57 14.33 -4.73
C LYS A 107 -6.71 13.23 -5.36
N ASP A 108 -5.50 13.03 -4.82
CA ASP A 108 -4.56 12.00 -5.31
C ASP A 108 -5.16 10.60 -5.21
N ILE A 109 -5.82 10.25 -4.08
CA ILE A 109 -6.50 8.96 -3.92
C ILE A 109 -7.49 8.71 -5.05
N CYS A 110 -8.41 9.66 -5.32
CA CYS A 110 -9.38 9.47 -6.40
C CYS A 110 -8.70 9.38 -7.76
N LYS A 111 -7.70 10.23 -8.03
CA LYS A 111 -6.95 10.21 -9.27
C LYS A 111 -6.28 8.86 -9.50
N GLU A 112 -5.47 8.38 -8.56
CA GLU A 112 -4.69 7.14 -8.66
C GLU A 112 -5.59 5.90 -8.87
N VAL A 113 -6.74 5.82 -8.18
CA VAL A 113 -7.67 4.71 -8.38
C VAL A 113 -8.43 4.81 -9.70
N SER A 114 -8.74 6.03 -10.19
CA SER A 114 -9.39 6.26 -11.47
C SER A 114 -8.49 5.93 -12.65
N ASP A 115 -7.20 6.28 -12.55
CA ASP A 115 -6.17 6.00 -13.55
C ASP A 115 -5.72 4.52 -13.51
N ARG A 116 -6.20 3.73 -12.53
CA ARG A 116 -5.82 2.33 -12.32
C ARG A 116 -4.34 2.13 -11.97
N GLU A 117 -3.68 3.18 -11.48
CA GLU A 117 -2.31 3.09 -10.99
C GLU A 117 -2.25 2.46 -9.60
N MET A 118 -3.33 2.62 -8.80
CA MET A 118 -3.48 1.98 -7.50
C MET A 118 -4.76 1.12 -7.42
N PRO A 119 -4.67 -0.07 -6.80
CA PRO A 119 -3.46 -0.77 -6.31
C PRO A 119 -2.54 -1.21 -7.45
N GLY A 120 -1.22 -1.21 -7.21
CA GLY A 120 -0.24 -1.56 -8.24
C GLY A 120 -0.45 -2.95 -8.85
N SER A 121 -0.14 -3.11 -10.14
CA SER A 121 -0.37 -4.35 -10.90
C SER A 121 0.38 -5.56 -10.33
N ALA A 122 1.63 -5.37 -9.86
CA ALA A 122 2.41 -6.43 -9.22
C ALA A 122 1.76 -6.93 -7.92
N TYR A 123 1.17 -6.02 -7.13
CA TYR A 123 0.44 -6.37 -5.92
C TYR A 123 -0.84 -7.15 -6.24
N THR A 124 -1.66 -6.66 -7.18
CA THR A 124 -2.93 -7.30 -7.54
C THR A 124 -2.76 -8.62 -8.31
N LEU A 125 -1.57 -8.90 -8.84
CA LEU A 125 -1.24 -10.21 -9.40
C LEU A 125 -1.21 -11.29 -8.31
N LEU A 126 -0.64 -10.98 -7.16
CA LEU A 126 -0.55 -11.89 -6.00
C LEU A 126 -1.76 -11.79 -5.07
N HIS A 127 -2.52 -10.69 -5.14
CA HIS A 127 -3.72 -10.41 -4.35
C HIS A 127 -4.91 -10.06 -5.25
N PRO A 128 -5.51 -11.02 -5.96
CA PRO A 128 -6.61 -10.73 -6.91
C PRO A 128 -7.81 -10.03 -6.26
N ALA A 129 -8.07 -10.31 -4.98
CA ALA A 129 -9.15 -9.67 -4.23
C ALA A 129 -8.92 -8.17 -3.99
N ALA A 130 -7.68 -7.68 -4.11
CA ALA A 130 -7.35 -6.27 -3.96
C ALA A 130 -7.68 -5.43 -5.21
N ARG A 131 -8.03 -6.06 -6.33
CA ARG A 131 -8.44 -5.34 -7.54
C ARG A 131 -9.71 -4.55 -7.28
N LEU A 132 -9.67 -3.27 -7.66
CA LEU A 132 -10.84 -2.40 -7.55
C LEU A 132 -11.76 -2.57 -8.76
N THR A 133 -13.04 -2.76 -8.49
CA THR A 133 -14.10 -2.68 -9.50
C THR A 133 -14.42 -1.22 -9.81
N ASP A 134 -15.17 -0.96 -10.91
CA ASP A 134 -15.63 0.39 -11.21
C ASP A 134 -16.52 0.97 -10.09
N ALA A 135 -17.32 0.12 -9.46
CA ALA A 135 -18.12 0.50 -8.30
C ALA A 135 -17.28 0.89 -7.08
N ASP A 136 -16.15 0.18 -6.85
CA ASP A 136 -15.20 0.54 -5.79
C ASP A 136 -14.57 1.91 -6.07
N VAL A 137 -14.11 2.14 -7.30
CA VAL A 137 -13.52 3.43 -7.70
C VAL A 137 -14.51 4.57 -7.51
N GLN A 138 -15.75 4.42 -7.97
CA GLN A 138 -16.81 5.42 -7.77
C GLN A 138 -17.06 5.67 -6.28
N THR A 139 -17.06 4.62 -5.46
CA THR A 139 -17.28 4.71 -4.01
C THR A 139 -16.16 5.49 -3.34
N VAL A 140 -14.90 5.18 -3.68
CA VAL A 140 -13.72 5.90 -3.17
C VAL A 140 -13.74 7.36 -3.61
N CYS A 141 -13.95 7.65 -4.90
CA CYS A 141 -13.99 9.03 -5.39
C CYS A 141 -15.10 9.87 -4.77
N ARG A 142 -16.29 9.29 -4.56
CA ARG A 142 -17.38 9.98 -3.87
C ARG A 142 -17.02 10.29 -2.42
N TRP A 143 -16.38 9.36 -1.74
CA TRP A 143 -15.91 9.56 -0.37
C TRP A 143 -14.87 10.68 -0.28
N THR A 144 -13.90 10.74 -1.21
CA THR A 144 -12.90 11.83 -1.23
C THR A 144 -13.54 13.20 -1.47
N GLN A 145 -14.56 13.28 -2.33
CA GLN A 145 -15.30 14.53 -2.58
C GLN A 145 -16.05 15.02 -1.33
N VAL A 146 -16.68 14.10 -0.57
CA VAL A 146 -17.33 14.44 0.70
C VAL A 146 -16.32 14.98 1.71
N GLY A 147 -15.13 14.35 1.78
CA GLY A 147 -14.04 14.81 2.65
C GLY A 147 -13.55 16.22 2.31
N LEU A 148 -13.40 16.52 1.02
CA LEU A 148 -13.02 17.87 0.53
C LEU A 148 -14.09 18.91 0.87
N GLY A 149 -15.38 18.59 0.69
CA GLY A 149 -16.49 19.48 1.01
C GLY A 149 -16.70 19.72 2.51
N ALA A 150 -16.25 18.80 3.37
CA ALA A 150 -16.26 18.98 4.82
C ALA A 150 -15.14 19.95 5.26
N SER A 151 -13.95 19.84 4.66
CA SER A 151 -12.81 20.73 4.96
C SER A 151 -13.11 22.18 4.60
N SER A 152 -13.80 22.45 3.48
CA SER A 152 -14.14 23.80 3.02
C SER A 152 -15.22 24.50 3.86
N ARG A 153 -15.85 23.81 4.81
CA ARG A 153 -16.89 24.38 5.69
C ARG A 153 -16.39 24.70 7.09
N SER A 154 -15.16 24.32 7.39
CA SER A 154 -14.53 24.53 8.70
C SER A 154 -13.60 25.77 8.74
N ASP A 155 -13.47 26.46 7.61
CA ASP A 155 -12.76 27.76 7.46
C ASP A 155 -13.79 28.89 7.45
#